data_2519b8f02304da7d3e801461a4a6597c
#
_entry.id   2519b8f02304da7d3e801461a4a6597c
#
_cell.length_a   1.000
_cell.length_b   1.000
_cell.length_c   1.000
_cell.angle_alpha   90.00
_cell.angle_beta   90.00
_cell.angle_gamma   90.00
#
_symmetry.space_group_name_H-M   'P 1'
#
loop_
_entity.id
_entity.type
_entity.pdbx_description
1 polymer ?
#
loop_
_entity_poly.entity_id
_entity_poly.type
_entity_poly.pdbx_seq_one_letter_code
_entity_poly.pdbx_strand_id
1 'polypeptide(L)'
;MKHITFKNVDELVKYLTDNHFGETKFFVTPDYIKSIFGITDNGILLYSYTDMVEELYLEYTENDEIEVPYTSAIEVIDSNVTDVGKGSPIVVYEPPIEGYNYLFECEGLDEFLDKYESVIIGMDSHDNLLIDDDLCDEDKNAINAFIENYKEIDVLYV
;
A
#
# COMPACT_ATOMS: atom_id res chain seq x y z
N MET A 1 2.65 2.11 12.32
CA MET A 1 1.77 1.13 11.63
C MET A 1 1.72 -0.19 12.40
N LYS A 2 0.63 -0.95 12.33
CA LYS A 2 0.51 -2.29 12.91
C LYS A 2 0.34 -3.33 11.80
N HIS A 3 1.26 -4.29 11.71
CA HIS A 3 1.11 -5.44 10.82
C HIS A 3 -0.05 -6.31 11.28
N ILE A 4 -0.96 -6.62 10.35
CA ILE A 4 -2.15 -7.42 10.63
C ILE A 4 -2.61 -8.12 9.35
N THR A 5 -3.14 -9.33 9.51
CA THR A 5 -3.75 -10.11 8.43
C THR A 5 -5.08 -10.67 8.89
N PHE A 6 -5.99 -10.89 7.97
CA PHE A 6 -7.31 -11.43 8.26
C PHE A 6 -7.60 -12.66 7.38
N LYS A 7 -8.37 -13.60 7.91
CA LYS A 7 -8.76 -14.82 7.19
C LYS A 7 -10.00 -14.62 6.33
N ASN A 8 -10.86 -13.69 6.74
CA ASN A 8 -12.14 -13.40 6.09
C ASN A 8 -12.67 -12.03 6.55
N VAL A 9 -13.73 -11.57 5.87
CA VAL A 9 -14.38 -10.29 6.15
C VAL A 9 -14.96 -10.20 7.56
N ASP A 10 -15.49 -11.30 8.11
CA ASP A 10 -16.06 -11.29 9.47
C ASP A 10 -15.00 -11.01 10.53
N GLU A 11 -13.78 -11.54 10.35
CA GLU A 11 -12.67 -11.27 11.25
C GLU A 11 -12.21 -9.81 11.16
N LEU A 12 -12.14 -9.25 9.95
CA LEU A 12 -11.87 -7.84 9.72
C LEU A 12 -12.92 -6.94 10.41
N VAL A 13 -14.19 -7.16 10.11
CA VAL A 13 -15.31 -6.35 10.68
C VAL A 13 -15.29 -6.41 12.21
N LYS A 14 -15.06 -7.59 12.77
CA LYS A 14 -14.93 -7.75 14.22
C LYS A 14 -13.77 -6.93 14.77
N TYR A 15 -12.59 -7.00 14.13
CA TYR A 15 -11.41 -6.24 14.54
C TYR A 15 -11.67 -4.72 14.50
N LEU A 16 -12.24 -4.22 13.41
CA LEU A 16 -12.55 -2.79 13.25
C LEU A 16 -13.56 -2.32 14.31
N THR A 17 -14.55 -3.16 14.64
CA THR A 17 -15.56 -2.87 15.68
C THR A 17 -14.90 -2.82 17.06
N ASP A 18 -14.10 -3.82 17.41
CA ASP A 18 -13.47 -3.96 18.72
C ASP A 18 -12.46 -2.81 18.98
N ASN A 19 -11.86 -2.25 17.92
CA ASN A 19 -10.91 -1.15 18.02
C ASN A 19 -11.50 0.24 17.71
N HIS A 20 -12.82 0.34 17.56
CA HIS A 20 -13.54 1.58 17.32
C HIS A 20 -13.20 2.29 15.99
N PHE A 21 -12.77 1.55 14.97
CA PHE A 21 -12.46 2.06 13.64
C PHE A 21 -13.70 2.08 12.73
N GLY A 22 -14.79 2.67 13.18
CA GLY A 22 -16.09 2.66 12.49
C GLY A 22 -16.14 3.46 11.17
N GLU A 23 -15.14 4.31 10.89
CA GLU A 23 -15.06 5.06 9.63
C GLU A 23 -14.17 4.37 8.59
N THR A 24 -13.49 3.27 8.95
CA THR A 24 -12.63 2.52 8.05
C THR A 24 -13.42 1.91 6.91
N LYS A 25 -12.95 2.16 5.70
CA LYS A 25 -13.50 1.54 4.48
C LYS A 25 -12.62 0.37 4.05
N PHE A 26 -13.20 -0.59 3.34
CA PHE A 26 -12.50 -1.74 2.78
C PHE A 26 -13.18 -2.18 1.49
N PHE A 27 -12.46 -2.94 0.66
CA PHE A 27 -13.01 -3.51 -0.56
C PHE A 27 -14.00 -4.63 -0.22
N VAL A 28 -15.13 -4.69 -0.95
CA VAL A 28 -16.21 -5.63 -0.69
C VAL A 28 -16.35 -6.67 -1.81
N THR A 29 -16.10 -6.27 -3.04
CA THR A 29 -16.19 -7.16 -4.20
C THR A 29 -15.27 -6.69 -5.32
N PRO A 30 -14.17 -7.39 -5.58
CA PRO A 30 -13.52 -8.41 -4.73
C PRO A 30 -13.11 -7.86 -3.36
N ASP A 31 -13.04 -8.72 -2.34
CA ASP A 31 -12.75 -8.25 -0.97
C ASP A 31 -11.24 -8.11 -0.67
N TYR A 32 -10.38 -8.75 -1.43
CA TYR A 32 -8.92 -8.73 -1.28
C TYR A 32 -8.43 -8.89 0.17
N ILE A 33 -9.14 -9.68 0.96
CA ILE A 33 -8.88 -9.81 2.40
C ILE A 33 -7.47 -10.30 2.72
N LYS A 34 -6.92 -11.18 1.89
CA LYS A 34 -5.59 -11.75 2.08
C LYS A 34 -4.48 -10.77 1.74
N SER A 35 -4.79 -9.77 0.92
CA SER A 35 -3.88 -8.70 0.52
C SER A 35 -3.72 -7.62 1.59
N ILE A 36 -4.52 -7.65 2.68
CA ILE A 36 -4.34 -6.73 3.80
C ILE A 36 -3.12 -7.17 4.61
N PHE A 37 -2.12 -6.30 4.72
CA PHE A 37 -0.91 -6.57 5.48
C PHE A 37 -0.73 -5.63 6.69
N GLY A 38 -1.49 -4.53 6.77
CA GLY A 38 -1.35 -3.58 7.84
C GLY A 38 -2.56 -2.68 8.06
N ILE A 39 -2.53 -1.96 9.17
CA ILE A 39 -3.46 -0.91 9.51
C ILE A 39 -2.71 0.23 10.20
N THR A 40 -3.03 1.46 9.84
CA THR A 40 -2.46 2.65 10.48
C THR A 40 -3.10 2.89 11.85
N ASP A 41 -2.50 3.75 12.66
CA ASP A 41 -3.03 4.15 13.98
C ASP A 41 -4.40 4.85 13.87
N ASN A 42 -4.69 5.44 12.71
CA ASN A 42 -5.98 6.07 12.41
C ASN A 42 -7.02 5.08 11.81
N GLY A 43 -6.69 3.79 11.72
CA GLY A 43 -7.58 2.76 11.23
C GLY A 43 -7.65 2.65 9.71
N ILE A 44 -6.71 3.18 8.95
CA ILE A 44 -6.65 3.02 7.49
C ILE A 44 -5.99 1.69 7.16
N LEU A 45 -6.65 0.86 6.35
CA LEU A 45 -6.13 -0.43 5.92
C LEU A 45 -5.08 -0.26 4.80
N LEU A 46 -4.02 -1.06 4.86
CA LEU A 46 -2.97 -1.13 3.86
C LEU A 46 -3.08 -2.46 3.11
N TYR A 47 -3.22 -2.37 1.79
CA TYR A 47 -3.31 -3.51 0.87
C TYR A 47 -2.05 -3.60 0.02
N SER A 48 -1.50 -4.79 -0.12
CA SER A 48 -0.44 -5.08 -1.09
C SER A 48 -1.03 -5.17 -2.49
N TYR A 49 -0.58 -4.33 -3.41
CA TYR A 49 -1.00 -4.38 -4.82
C TYR A 49 -0.67 -5.73 -5.45
N THR A 50 0.53 -6.23 -5.20
CA THR A 50 1.00 -7.51 -5.73
C THR A 50 0.09 -8.65 -5.29
N ASP A 51 -0.25 -8.71 -4.00
CA ASP A 51 -1.13 -9.75 -3.46
C ASP A 51 -2.56 -9.62 -4.00
N MET A 52 -3.07 -8.38 -4.19
CA MET A 52 -4.37 -8.16 -4.83
C MET A 52 -4.40 -8.71 -6.26
N VAL A 53 -3.35 -8.46 -7.05
CA VAL A 53 -3.23 -9.00 -8.41
C VAL A 53 -3.18 -10.52 -8.38
N GLU A 54 -2.41 -11.11 -7.46
CA GLU A 54 -2.29 -12.56 -7.34
C GLU A 54 -3.62 -13.22 -6.94
N GLU A 55 -4.35 -12.67 -5.96
CA GLU A 55 -5.67 -13.17 -5.56
C GLU A 55 -6.65 -13.20 -6.75
N LEU A 56 -6.75 -12.09 -7.47
CA LEU A 56 -7.68 -11.97 -8.59
C LEU A 56 -7.23 -12.80 -9.80
N TYR A 57 -5.93 -12.87 -10.06
CA TYR A 57 -5.37 -13.73 -11.09
C TYR A 57 -5.72 -15.20 -10.85
N LEU A 58 -5.60 -15.71 -9.63
CA LEU A 58 -5.96 -17.09 -9.28
C LEU A 58 -7.46 -17.35 -9.50
N GLU A 59 -8.33 -16.41 -9.12
CA GLU A 59 -9.76 -16.51 -9.39
C GLU A 59 -10.04 -16.55 -10.91
N TYR A 60 -9.37 -15.71 -11.68
CA TYR A 60 -9.57 -15.59 -13.13
C TYR A 60 -9.02 -16.78 -13.91
N THR A 61 -7.98 -17.47 -13.43
CA THR A 61 -7.47 -18.69 -14.05
C THR A 61 -8.46 -19.87 -13.95
N GLU A 62 -9.37 -19.82 -12.98
CA GLU A 62 -10.43 -20.82 -12.82
C GLU A 62 -11.62 -20.57 -13.76
N ASN A 63 -11.65 -19.40 -14.44
CA ASN A 63 -12.73 -19.00 -15.34
C ASN A 63 -12.29 -19.09 -16.80
N ASP A 64 -12.73 -20.13 -17.49
CA ASP A 64 -12.41 -20.39 -18.92
C ASP A 64 -12.87 -19.28 -19.90
N GLU A 65 -13.70 -18.33 -19.46
CA GLU A 65 -14.17 -17.20 -20.27
C GLU A 65 -13.16 -16.04 -20.31
N ILE A 66 -12.15 -16.04 -19.44
CA ILE A 66 -11.15 -14.99 -19.36
C ILE A 66 -9.89 -15.40 -20.14
N GLU A 67 -9.67 -14.76 -21.29
CA GLU A 67 -8.56 -15.11 -22.20
C GLU A 67 -7.19 -14.69 -21.66
N VAL A 68 -7.11 -13.60 -20.89
CA VAL A 68 -5.86 -13.00 -20.39
C VAL A 68 -5.97 -12.70 -18.88
N PRO A 69 -6.02 -13.72 -18.01
CA PRO A 69 -6.35 -13.55 -16.58
C PRO A 69 -5.49 -12.51 -15.85
N TYR A 70 -4.19 -12.48 -16.12
CA TYR A 70 -3.28 -11.54 -15.43
C TYR A 70 -3.54 -10.08 -15.82
N THR A 71 -3.66 -9.80 -17.12
CA THR A 71 -3.97 -8.46 -17.59
C THR A 71 -5.34 -7.99 -17.10
N SER A 72 -6.34 -8.88 -17.14
CA SER A 72 -7.68 -8.58 -16.64
C SER A 72 -7.69 -8.29 -15.15
N ALA A 73 -6.88 -9.00 -14.36
CA ALA A 73 -6.73 -8.72 -12.92
C ALA A 73 -6.17 -7.30 -12.68
N ILE A 74 -5.10 -6.93 -13.37
CA ILE A 74 -4.51 -5.59 -13.30
C ILE A 74 -5.53 -4.52 -13.66
N GLU A 75 -6.21 -4.64 -14.80
CA GLU A 75 -7.21 -3.66 -15.27
C GLU A 75 -8.35 -3.45 -14.27
N VAL A 76 -8.81 -4.52 -13.61
CA VAL A 76 -9.86 -4.42 -12.59
C VAL A 76 -9.35 -3.71 -11.35
N ILE A 77 -8.16 -4.04 -10.87
CA ILE A 77 -7.59 -3.41 -9.69
C ILE A 77 -7.35 -1.93 -9.96
N ASP A 78 -6.68 -1.56 -11.05
CA ASP A 78 -6.39 -0.17 -11.41
C ASP A 78 -7.67 0.68 -11.58
N SER A 79 -8.77 0.05 -12.02
CA SER A 79 -10.06 0.74 -12.12
C SER A 79 -10.76 0.94 -10.76
N ASN A 80 -10.43 0.12 -9.76
CA ASN A 80 -11.03 0.15 -8.42
C ASN A 80 -10.20 0.91 -7.39
N VAL A 81 -8.89 1.03 -7.62
CA VAL A 81 -7.98 1.79 -6.77
C VAL A 81 -8.13 3.28 -7.05
N THR A 82 -9.28 3.82 -6.71
CA THR A 82 -9.51 5.27 -6.71
C THR A 82 -9.63 5.75 -5.28
N ASP A 83 -8.99 6.86 -4.95
CA ASP A 83 -9.17 7.51 -3.65
C ASP A 83 -10.65 7.91 -3.48
N VAL A 84 -11.28 7.29 -2.51
CA VAL A 84 -12.68 7.55 -2.20
C VAL A 84 -12.85 8.39 -0.92
N GLY A 85 -11.79 9.05 -0.48
CA GLY A 85 -11.77 10.04 0.61
C GLY A 85 -11.52 9.41 2.00
N LYS A 86 -11.90 10.13 3.04
CA LYS A 86 -11.55 9.77 4.43
C LYS A 86 -11.87 8.32 4.79
N GLY A 87 -10.91 7.62 5.38
CA GLY A 87 -11.02 6.22 5.79
C GLY A 87 -10.85 5.21 4.66
N SER A 88 -10.55 5.67 3.43
CA SER A 88 -10.28 4.77 2.30
C SER A 88 -8.99 3.99 2.51
N PRO A 89 -8.95 2.73 2.04
CA PRO A 89 -7.74 1.94 2.08
C PRO A 89 -6.64 2.57 1.21
N ILE A 90 -5.40 2.33 1.61
CA ILE A 90 -4.23 2.66 0.80
C ILE A 90 -3.76 1.37 0.14
N VAL A 91 -3.62 1.39 -1.18
CA VAL A 91 -2.98 0.31 -1.94
C VAL A 91 -1.52 0.65 -2.10
N VAL A 92 -0.66 -0.25 -1.65
CA VAL A 92 0.78 -0.07 -1.59
C VAL A 92 1.42 -0.88 -2.70
N TYR A 93 2.19 -0.19 -3.53
CA TYR A 93 3.05 -0.77 -4.54
C TYR A 93 4.40 -1.07 -3.89
N GLU A 94 4.76 -2.34 -3.80
CA GLU A 94 5.99 -2.80 -3.15
C GLU A 94 7.23 -2.54 -4.03
N PRO A 95 8.42 -2.32 -3.43
CA PRO A 95 9.67 -2.22 -4.18
C PRO A 95 10.10 -3.57 -4.81
N PRO A 96 10.77 -3.57 -5.99
CA PRO A 96 11.10 -2.44 -6.85
C PRO A 96 9.92 -2.10 -7.77
N ILE A 97 9.43 -0.88 -7.67
CA ILE A 97 8.32 -0.40 -8.48
C ILE A 97 8.82 0.61 -9.51
N GLU A 98 8.12 0.71 -10.65
CA GLU A 98 8.39 1.75 -11.64
C GLU A 98 8.38 3.16 -11.02
N GLY A 99 7.58 3.39 -9.97
CA GLY A 99 7.55 4.64 -9.20
C GLY A 99 8.89 5.06 -8.59
N TYR A 100 9.76 4.12 -8.22
CA TYR A 100 11.12 4.44 -7.78
C TYR A 100 12.03 4.94 -8.90
N ASN A 101 11.62 4.86 -10.17
CA ASN A 101 12.40 5.43 -11.27
C ASN A 101 12.67 6.93 -11.06
N TYR A 102 11.78 7.64 -10.37
CA TYR A 102 12.01 9.04 -9.99
C TYR A 102 13.17 9.21 -9.01
N LEU A 103 13.47 8.19 -8.22
CA LEU A 103 14.57 8.18 -7.25
C LEU A 103 15.90 7.69 -7.87
N PHE A 104 15.86 6.89 -8.95
CA PHE A 104 17.05 6.28 -9.54
C PHE A 104 18.06 7.26 -10.16
N GLU A 105 17.65 8.49 -10.44
CA GLU A 105 18.52 9.54 -10.92
C GLU A 105 19.06 10.46 -9.80
N CYS A 106 18.86 10.08 -8.53
CA CYS A 106 19.22 10.88 -7.38
C CYS A 106 20.68 10.66 -6.94
N GLU A 107 21.42 11.73 -6.73
CA GLU A 107 22.70 11.66 -6.01
C GLU A 107 22.43 11.27 -4.53
N GLY A 108 23.10 10.22 -4.05
CA GLY A 108 22.96 9.72 -2.67
C GLY A 108 21.79 8.76 -2.42
N LEU A 109 21.12 8.27 -3.49
CA LEU A 109 20.04 7.29 -3.35
C LEU A 109 20.52 5.99 -2.69
N ASP A 110 21.67 5.46 -3.10
CA ASP A 110 22.21 4.21 -2.53
C ASP A 110 22.43 4.35 -1.03
N GLU A 111 23.03 5.48 -0.60
CA GLU A 111 23.25 5.76 0.84
C GLU A 111 21.93 5.95 1.61
N PHE A 112 20.93 6.54 0.96
CA PHE A 112 19.60 6.71 1.53
C PHE A 112 18.89 5.36 1.69
N LEU A 113 18.90 4.52 0.67
CA LEU A 113 18.31 3.18 0.71
C LEU A 113 19.03 2.29 1.71
N ASP A 114 20.36 2.26 1.72
CA ASP A 114 21.16 1.49 2.69
C ASP A 114 20.74 1.81 4.15
N LYS A 115 20.37 3.07 4.41
CA LYS A 115 19.98 3.51 5.75
C LYS A 115 18.51 3.29 6.06
N TYR A 116 17.61 3.49 5.10
CA TYR A 116 16.17 3.58 5.33
C TYR A 116 15.32 2.53 4.61
N GLU A 117 15.91 1.65 3.77
CA GLU A 117 15.16 0.61 3.05
C GLU A 117 14.25 -0.22 3.96
N SER A 118 14.71 -0.54 5.18
CA SER A 118 13.96 -1.37 6.11
C SER A 118 12.70 -0.72 6.67
N VAL A 119 12.56 0.60 6.54
CA VAL A 119 11.39 1.36 7.00
C VAL A 119 10.53 1.88 5.85
N ILE A 120 10.99 1.72 4.61
CA ILE A 120 10.20 2.01 3.42
C ILE A 120 9.19 0.88 3.23
N ILE A 121 7.90 1.22 3.23
CA ILE A 121 6.80 0.25 3.03
C ILE A 121 6.50 0.09 1.55
N GLY A 122 6.53 1.19 0.79
CA GLY A 122 6.24 1.22 -0.63
C GLY A 122 5.76 2.59 -1.08
N MET A 123 5.05 2.64 -2.20
CA MET A 123 4.41 3.85 -2.71
C MET A 123 2.90 3.63 -2.85
N ASP A 124 2.12 4.68 -2.71
CA ASP A 124 0.70 4.65 -3.04
C ASP A 124 0.42 5.08 -4.50
N SER A 125 -0.84 5.06 -4.89
CA SER A 125 -1.28 5.46 -6.24
C SER A 125 -1.16 6.96 -6.54
N HIS A 126 -0.72 7.77 -5.58
CA HIS A 126 -0.52 9.20 -5.70
C HIS A 126 0.96 9.61 -5.62
N ASP A 127 1.85 8.64 -5.82
CA ASP A 127 3.31 8.82 -5.72
C ASP A 127 3.80 9.25 -4.32
N ASN A 128 3.03 8.96 -3.25
CA ASN A 128 3.51 9.16 -1.89
C ASN A 128 4.39 7.99 -1.47
N LEU A 129 5.58 8.28 -0.95
CA LEU A 129 6.46 7.30 -0.32
C LEU A 129 5.94 6.99 1.09
N LEU A 130 5.52 5.75 1.33
CA LEU A 130 5.05 5.30 2.63
C LEU A 130 6.22 4.84 3.49
N ILE A 131 6.33 5.43 4.67
CA ILE A 131 7.39 5.16 5.65
C ILE A 131 6.72 4.73 6.95
N ASP A 132 7.29 3.70 7.61
CA ASP A 132 6.86 3.29 8.94
C ASP A 132 7.07 4.43 9.94
N ASP A 133 6.01 4.80 10.68
CA ASP A 133 6.03 5.93 11.63
C ASP A 133 6.86 5.66 12.90
N ASP A 134 7.32 4.44 13.12
CA ASP A 134 8.17 4.05 14.26
C ASP A 134 9.63 4.53 14.11
N LEU A 135 9.78 5.81 13.81
CA LEU A 135 11.06 6.50 13.63
C LEU A 135 11.22 7.68 14.58
N CYS A 136 12.46 7.96 14.97
CA CYS A 136 12.76 9.18 15.71
C CYS A 136 12.64 10.43 14.82
N ASP A 137 12.44 11.60 15.45
CA ASP A 137 12.29 12.88 14.74
C ASP A 137 13.53 13.22 13.88
N GLU A 138 14.73 12.79 14.29
CA GLU A 138 15.97 13.04 13.54
C GLU A 138 15.96 12.28 12.20
N ASP A 139 15.53 11.01 12.20
CA ASP A 139 15.42 10.21 10.98
C ASP A 139 14.30 10.70 10.07
N LYS A 140 13.13 11.08 10.63
CA LYS A 140 12.04 11.71 9.86
C LYS A 140 12.50 12.99 9.17
N ASN A 141 13.24 13.85 9.89
CA ASN A 141 13.79 15.08 9.29
C ASN A 141 14.81 14.78 8.19
N ALA A 142 15.66 13.76 8.36
CA ALA A 142 16.62 13.36 7.35
C ALA A 142 15.95 12.80 6.08
N ILE A 143 14.90 11.99 6.24
CA ILE A 143 14.10 11.46 5.13
C ILE A 143 13.41 12.61 4.38
N ASN A 144 12.72 13.50 5.10
CA ASN A 144 12.06 14.65 4.50
C ASN A 144 13.05 15.54 3.75
N ALA A 145 14.20 15.84 4.34
CA ALA A 145 15.23 16.66 3.70
C ALA A 145 15.81 16.02 2.44
N PHE A 146 15.90 14.68 2.39
CA PHE A 146 16.30 13.95 1.19
C PHE A 146 15.24 14.06 0.10
N ILE A 147 13.99 13.77 0.45
CA ILE A 147 12.85 13.75 -0.50
C ILE A 147 12.46 15.16 -0.97
N GLU A 148 12.64 16.22 -0.18
CA GLU A 148 12.37 17.62 -0.59
C GLU A 148 13.09 18.06 -1.87
N ASN A 149 14.19 17.38 -2.24
CA ASN A 149 14.87 17.62 -3.51
C ASN A 149 14.08 17.06 -4.71
N TYR A 150 13.07 16.23 -4.47
CA TYR A 150 12.26 15.54 -5.47
C TYR A 150 10.81 15.98 -5.36
N LYS A 151 10.45 17.03 -6.11
CA LYS A 151 9.17 17.76 -6.01
C LYS A 151 7.92 16.96 -6.37
N GLU A 152 8.09 15.74 -6.85
CA GLU A 152 7.00 14.88 -7.33
C GLU A 152 6.67 13.75 -6.33
N ILE A 153 7.39 13.67 -5.22
CA ILE A 153 7.21 12.63 -4.21
C ILE A 153 6.93 13.28 -2.86
N ASP A 154 5.80 12.94 -2.28
CA ASP A 154 5.46 13.29 -0.90
C ASP A 154 5.77 12.10 0.03
N VAL A 155 6.02 12.38 1.31
CA VAL A 155 6.26 11.35 2.32
C VAL A 155 5.04 11.20 3.20
N LEU A 156 4.54 9.99 3.33
CA LEU A 156 3.44 9.63 4.21
C LEU A 156 3.92 8.67 5.30
N TYR A 157 3.92 9.13 6.54
CA TYR A 157 4.20 8.29 7.71
C TYR A 157 2.94 7.53 8.14
N VAL A 158 3.02 6.20 8.24
CA VAL A 158 1.88 5.30 8.49
C VAL A 158 2.12 4.29 9.63
#